data_3212f72030943370c78c524b6d7dd45c
#
_entry.id   3212f72030943370c78c524b6d7dd45c
#
_cell.length_a   1.000
_cell.length_b   1.000
_cell.length_c   1.000
_cell.angle_alpha   90.00
_cell.angle_beta   90.00
_cell.angle_gamma   90.00
#
_symmetry.space_group_name_H-M   'P 1'
#
loop_
_entity.id
_entity.type
_entity.pdbx_description
1 polymer ?
#
loop_
_entity_poly.entity_id
_entity_poly.type
_entity_poly.pdbx_seq_one_letter_code
_entity_poly.pdbx_strand_id
1 'polypeptide(L)'
;MINVNREGEVWVFAEQHNGRLEDTPIELMSKARRLADTLGVKLAAAALGNNFKGLAEKLIHYGADKVYLVEHPLLERYQTRSYSKVMYDLIHKHEPQIVLYGATVTGRDLAPNIASAAKAGLTADCTDLQIGDHKVAGSGEVHKNLLFQIRPAFGGNIIATIINYDRWPQMATVREGVMPQPKPDTKRKGEIIREDVKLSRKDLTLEILDEHKRPKKVDLKAARIIVAGGAGVGSKENFQLIWDLANCLGAAPAATRAAVDLGFIDHDHQVGQTGTTVRPSLYVAAGISGAVQHQAGMSQSQKIVAINNDPDAPIFQVAHYKILGDLNAVIPGMIKAIKEKGIKEGNTENN
;
A
#
# COMPACT_ATOMS: atom_id res chain seq x y z
N MET A 1 -24.27 -7.58 -16.19
CA MET A 1 -23.00 -8.34 -16.11
C MET A 1 -22.11 -7.83 -17.22
N ILE A 2 -20.85 -7.59 -16.94
CA ILE A 2 -19.84 -7.23 -17.95
C ILE A 2 -19.44 -8.52 -18.65
N ASN A 3 -19.30 -8.48 -19.98
CA ASN A 3 -18.92 -9.63 -20.76
C ASN A 3 -17.48 -10.10 -20.42
N VAL A 4 -17.23 -11.39 -20.58
CA VAL A 4 -15.88 -11.94 -20.46
C VAL A 4 -15.04 -11.43 -21.62
N ASN A 5 -14.14 -10.49 -21.36
CA ASN A 5 -13.19 -9.97 -22.33
C ASN A 5 -11.76 -10.38 -21.94
N ARG A 6 -11.25 -11.43 -22.57
CA ARG A 6 -9.88 -11.95 -22.27
C ARG A 6 -8.76 -11.20 -22.99
N GLU A 7 -9.12 -10.31 -23.91
CA GLU A 7 -8.19 -9.43 -24.64
C GLU A 7 -8.25 -7.99 -24.10
N GLY A 8 -9.08 -7.77 -23.08
CA GLY A 8 -9.23 -6.48 -22.41
C GLY A 8 -7.95 -6.05 -21.71
N GLU A 9 -7.83 -4.78 -21.48
CA GLU A 9 -6.67 -4.15 -20.84
C GLU A 9 -6.55 -4.55 -19.36
N VAL A 10 -5.34 -4.41 -18.80
CA VAL A 10 -5.11 -4.37 -17.36
C VAL A 10 -5.19 -2.93 -16.92
N TRP A 11 -6.07 -2.63 -15.96
CA TRP A 11 -6.27 -1.28 -15.46
C TRP A 11 -5.74 -1.09 -14.05
N VAL A 12 -5.21 0.10 -13.78
CA VAL A 12 -4.90 0.62 -12.44
C VAL A 12 -5.76 1.85 -12.19
N PHE A 13 -6.52 1.85 -11.10
CA PHE A 13 -7.14 3.07 -10.61
C PHE A 13 -6.06 4.01 -10.07
N ALA A 14 -5.88 5.14 -10.73
CA ALA A 14 -4.88 6.14 -10.39
C ALA A 14 -5.40 7.07 -9.29
N GLU A 15 -5.39 6.60 -8.04
CA GLU A 15 -5.78 7.39 -6.89
C GLU A 15 -4.92 8.65 -6.79
N GLN A 16 -5.58 9.78 -6.63
CA GLN A 16 -4.96 11.08 -6.57
C GLN A 16 -5.61 11.95 -5.48
N HIS A 17 -4.89 12.93 -5.01
CA HIS A 17 -5.39 13.95 -4.11
C HIS A 17 -5.00 15.35 -4.59
N ASN A 18 -5.99 16.20 -4.88
CA ASN A 18 -5.78 17.55 -5.41
C ASN A 18 -4.86 17.58 -6.66
N GLY A 19 -5.06 16.65 -7.58
CA GLY A 19 -4.27 16.54 -8.82
C GLY A 19 -2.87 15.95 -8.64
N ARG A 20 -2.51 15.50 -7.44
CA ARG A 20 -1.25 14.77 -7.18
C ARG A 20 -1.52 13.28 -7.08
N LEU A 21 -0.78 12.51 -7.86
CA LEU A 21 -0.82 11.06 -7.81
C LEU A 21 -0.25 10.56 -6.49
N GLU A 22 -0.97 9.68 -5.81
CA GLU A 22 -0.51 8.98 -4.62
C GLU A 22 0.58 7.94 -4.97
N ASP A 23 1.33 7.45 -3.98
CA ASP A 23 2.41 6.48 -4.20
C ASP A 23 1.91 5.08 -4.56
N THR A 24 0.81 4.66 -3.96
CA THR A 24 0.26 3.31 -4.15
C THR A 24 -0.09 2.98 -5.60
N PRO A 25 -0.75 3.84 -6.39
CA PRO A 25 -0.89 3.63 -7.84
C PRO A 25 0.43 3.46 -8.57
N ILE A 26 1.48 4.20 -8.19
CA ILE A 26 2.81 4.08 -8.81
C ILE A 26 3.40 2.67 -8.55
N GLU A 27 3.29 2.17 -7.33
CA GLU A 27 3.67 0.79 -7.00
C GLU A 27 2.91 -0.22 -7.85
N LEU A 28 1.58 -0.03 -7.97
CA LEU A 28 0.71 -0.91 -8.75
C LEU A 28 1.07 -0.93 -10.24
N MET A 29 1.50 0.21 -10.81
CA MET A 29 1.91 0.27 -12.22
C MET A 29 3.00 -0.74 -12.55
N SER A 30 3.98 -0.98 -11.64
CA SER A 30 5.05 -1.95 -11.89
C SER A 30 4.52 -3.39 -11.99
N LYS A 31 3.58 -3.75 -11.12
CA LYS A 31 2.98 -5.09 -11.13
C LYS A 31 2.01 -5.26 -12.29
N ALA A 32 1.16 -4.26 -12.51
CA ALA A 32 0.20 -4.25 -13.62
C ALA A 32 0.90 -4.35 -14.98
N ARG A 33 2.08 -3.70 -15.15
CA ARG A 33 2.87 -3.83 -16.38
C ARG A 33 3.28 -5.28 -16.63
N ARG A 34 3.78 -5.98 -15.61
CA ARG A 34 4.16 -7.40 -15.74
C ARG A 34 2.96 -8.29 -16.08
N LEU A 35 1.80 -8.02 -15.45
CA LEU A 35 0.56 -8.76 -15.75
C LEU A 35 0.13 -8.53 -17.20
N ALA A 36 0.13 -7.27 -17.65
CA ALA A 36 -0.23 -6.90 -19.02
C ALA A 36 0.74 -7.50 -20.05
N ASP A 37 2.05 -7.48 -19.78
CA ASP A 37 3.06 -8.11 -20.63
C ASP A 37 2.88 -9.62 -20.73
N THR A 38 2.58 -10.29 -19.59
CA THR A 38 2.30 -11.74 -19.57
C THR A 38 1.05 -12.08 -20.38
N LEU A 39 0.03 -11.23 -20.35
CA LEU A 39 -1.22 -11.42 -21.11
C LEU A 39 -1.13 -10.95 -22.54
N GLY A 40 -0.09 -10.21 -22.93
CA GLY A 40 0.05 -9.62 -24.27
C GLY A 40 -0.92 -8.47 -24.55
N VAL A 41 -1.40 -7.77 -23.49
CA VAL A 41 -2.39 -6.69 -23.58
C VAL A 41 -1.82 -5.36 -23.13
N LYS A 42 -2.57 -4.26 -23.34
CA LYS A 42 -2.18 -2.92 -22.90
C LYS A 42 -2.39 -2.74 -21.40
N LEU A 43 -1.50 -1.96 -20.78
CA LEU A 43 -1.70 -1.41 -19.46
C LEU A 43 -2.35 -0.06 -19.57
N ALA A 44 -3.47 0.14 -18.88
CA ALA A 44 -4.10 1.45 -18.79
C ALA A 44 -4.23 1.93 -17.34
N ALA A 45 -4.31 3.24 -17.17
CA ALA A 45 -4.62 3.87 -15.91
C ALA A 45 -5.91 4.68 -16.03
N ALA A 46 -6.79 4.58 -15.04
CA ALA A 46 -8.02 5.39 -14.95
C ALA A 46 -7.84 6.45 -13.85
N ALA A 47 -7.85 7.72 -14.23
CA ALA A 47 -7.71 8.86 -13.33
C ALA A 47 -8.98 9.71 -13.33
N LEU A 48 -9.58 9.87 -12.15
CA LEU A 48 -10.79 10.65 -11.92
C LEU A 48 -10.49 11.84 -11.01
N GLY A 49 -11.02 13.01 -11.36
CA GLY A 49 -10.82 14.20 -10.52
C GLY A 49 -11.19 15.49 -11.21
N ASN A 50 -10.48 16.55 -10.86
CA ASN A 50 -10.64 17.87 -11.45
C ASN A 50 -9.26 18.53 -11.59
N ASN A 51 -9.01 19.18 -12.73
CA ASN A 51 -7.82 20.01 -12.97
C ASN A 51 -6.47 19.27 -12.84
N PHE A 52 -6.28 18.22 -13.64
CA PHE A 52 -5.01 17.47 -13.69
C PHE A 52 -3.92 18.23 -14.44
N LYS A 53 -2.79 18.45 -13.76
CA LYS A 53 -1.58 19.04 -14.38
C LYS A 53 -0.48 17.97 -14.45
N GLY A 54 -0.21 17.42 -15.65
CA GLY A 54 0.89 16.47 -15.87
C GLY A 54 0.69 15.08 -15.23
N LEU A 55 -0.51 14.75 -14.71
CA LEU A 55 -0.77 13.47 -14.08
C LEU A 55 -0.78 12.33 -15.10
N ALA A 56 -1.37 12.57 -16.27
CA ALA A 56 -1.44 11.55 -17.31
C ALA A 56 -0.05 11.20 -17.86
N GLU A 57 0.78 12.20 -18.12
CA GLU A 57 2.16 12.03 -18.55
C GLU A 57 2.98 11.26 -17.50
N LYS A 58 2.78 11.58 -16.22
CA LYS A 58 3.43 10.85 -15.11
C LYS A 58 3.04 9.38 -15.13
N LEU A 59 1.77 9.04 -15.31
CA LEU A 59 1.30 7.65 -15.41
C LEU A 59 1.91 6.91 -16.60
N ILE A 60 2.05 7.58 -17.75
CA ILE A 60 2.72 7.04 -18.93
C ILE A 60 4.19 6.75 -18.62
N HIS A 61 4.90 7.68 -17.99
CA HIS A 61 6.30 7.47 -17.58
C HIS A 61 6.47 6.29 -16.62
N TYR A 62 5.46 5.96 -15.83
CA TYR A 62 5.46 4.78 -14.96
C TYR A 62 4.93 3.50 -15.61
N GLY A 63 4.68 3.51 -16.93
CA GLY A 63 4.43 2.29 -17.67
C GLY A 63 3.05 2.17 -18.33
N ALA A 64 2.14 3.14 -18.19
CA ALA A 64 0.87 3.11 -18.90
C ALA A 64 1.06 3.22 -20.41
N ASP A 65 0.32 2.41 -21.17
CA ASP A 65 0.15 2.54 -22.61
C ASP A 65 -0.99 3.51 -22.94
N LYS A 66 -2.00 3.55 -22.02
CA LYS A 66 -3.15 4.44 -22.11
C LYS A 66 -3.49 5.05 -20.76
N VAL A 67 -4.02 6.26 -20.77
CA VAL A 67 -4.59 6.92 -19.58
C VAL A 67 -5.99 7.41 -19.93
N TYR A 68 -6.99 6.84 -19.24
CA TYR A 68 -8.36 7.33 -19.27
C TYR A 68 -8.48 8.44 -18.23
N LEU A 69 -8.71 9.65 -18.71
CA LEU A 69 -8.74 10.85 -17.89
C LEU A 69 -10.15 11.42 -17.84
N VAL A 70 -10.73 11.43 -16.65
CA VAL A 70 -12.06 12.01 -16.41
C VAL A 70 -11.91 13.25 -15.54
N GLU A 71 -12.16 14.40 -16.11
CA GLU A 71 -12.13 15.68 -15.41
C GLU A 71 -13.53 16.26 -15.28
N HIS A 72 -13.99 16.42 -14.04
CA HIS A 72 -15.27 17.05 -13.75
C HIS A 72 -15.25 17.74 -12.38
N PRO A 73 -15.84 18.95 -12.19
CA PRO A 73 -15.83 19.65 -10.92
C PRO A 73 -16.39 18.83 -9.74
N LEU A 74 -17.40 17.99 -9.97
CA LEU A 74 -17.98 17.10 -8.95
C LEU A 74 -17.09 15.91 -8.58
N LEU A 75 -15.93 15.74 -9.22
CA LEU A 75 -14.92 14.74 -8.90
C LEU A 75 -13.69 15.36 -8.23
N GLU A 76 -13.71 16.64 -7.89
CA GLU A 76 -12.60 17.30 -7.21
C GLU A 76 -12.23 16.62 -5.90
N ARG A 77 -13.24 16.20 -5.16
CA ARG A 77 -13.09 15.44 -3.92
C ARG A 77 -13.72 14.07 -4.07
N TYR A 78 -13.07 13.09 -3.47
CA TYR A 78 -13.60 11.72 -3.47
C TYR A 78 -14.95 11.66 -2.77
N GLN A 79 -15.93 11.10 -3.46
CA GLN A 79 -17.20 10.65 -2.90
C GLN A 79 -17.55 9.30 -3.54
N THR A 80 -17.89 8.33 -2.73
CA THR A 80 -18.14 6.96 -3.14
C THR A 80 -19.08 6.86 -4.34
N ARG A 81 -20.21 7.56 -4.30
CA ARG A 81 -21.27 7.41 -5.32
C ARG A 81 -20.86 7.97 -6.68
N SER A 82 -20.29 9.19 -6.73
CA SER A 82 -19.88 9.80 -8.00
C SER A 82 -18.71 9.05 -8.63
N TYR A 83 -17.71 8.67 -7.83
CA TYR A 83 -16.58 7.88 -8.31
C TYR A 83 -16.98 6.48 -8.76
N SER A 84 -17.84 5.78 -8.00
CA SER A 84 -18.32 4.46 -8.36
C SER A 84 -19.12 4.48 -9.66
N LYS A 85 -19.97 5.49 -9.86
CA LYS A 85 -20.72 5.65 -11.11
C LYS A 85 -19.79 5.81 -12.30
N VAL A 86 -18.84 6.73 -12.22
CA VAL A 86 -17.90 7.01 -13.31
C VAL A 86 -17.02 5.80 -13.62
N MET A 87 -16.43 5.18 -12.60
CA MET A 87 -15.61 3.98 -12.82
C MET A 87 -16.40 2.81 -13.38
N TYR A 88 -17.64 2.62 -12.92
CA TYR A 88 -18.52 1.57 -13.48
C TYR A 88 -18.84 1.84 -14.96
N ASP A 89 -19.17 3.09 -15.31
CA ASP A 89 -19.48 3.48 -16.70
C ASP A 89 -18.25 3.26 -17.60
N LEU A 90 -17.03 3.64 -17.13
CA LEU A 90 -15.80 3.38 -17.86
C LEU A 90 -15.52 1.90 -18.05
N ILE A 91 -15.64 1.10 -16.98
CA ILE A 91 -15.43 -0.35 -17.02
C ILE A 91 -16.44 -1.02 -17.97
N HIS A 92 -17.69 -0.56 -17.96
CA HIS A 92 -18.72 -1.09 -18.85
C HIS A 92 -18.48 -0.72 -20.32
N LYS A 93 -17.92 0.47 -20.56
CA LYS A 93 -17.63 0.96 -21.92
C LYS A 93 -16.40 0.27 -22.54
N HIS A 94 -15.36 0.06 -21.75
CA HIS A 94 -14.05 -0.40 -22.23
C HIS A 94 -13.74 -1.87 -21.92
N GLU A 95 -14.55 -2.52 -21.09
CA GLU A 95 -14.48 -3.94 -20.75
C GLU A 95 -13.06 -4.43 -20.41
N PRO A 96 -12.32 -3.80 -19.41
CA PRO A 96 -11.02 -4.28 -19.01
C PRO A 96 -11.13 -5.70 -18.44
N GLN A 97 -10.08 -6.53 -18.63
CA GLN A 97 -10.09 -7.85 -18.04
C GLN A 97 -9.66 -7.87 -16.57
N ILE A 98 -8.82 -6.94 -16.16
CA ILE A 98 -8.33 -6.80 -14.78
C ILE A 98 -8.41 -5.33 -14.36
N VAL A 99 -8.88 -5.08 -13.13
CA VAL A 99 -8.87 -3.73 -12.54
C VAL A 99 -8.26 -3.79 -11.14
N LEU A 100 -7.18 -3.05 -10.94
CA LEU A 100 -6.41 -3.02 -9.70
C LEU A 100 -6.61 -1.69 -8.97
N TYR A 101 -6.76 -1.77 -7.65
CA TYR A 101 -6.90 -0.64 -6.75
C TYR A 101 -5.85 -0.74 -5.63
N GLY A 102 -5.41 0.37 -5.08
CA GLY A 102 -4.71 0.39 -3.80
C GLY A 102 -5.62 -0.07 -2.66
N ALA A 103 -5.11 -0.79 -1.67
CA ALA A 103 -5.85 -1.05 -0.44
C ALA A 103 -5.78 0.14 0.53
N THR A 104 -5.85 1.34 -0.01
CA THR A 104 -5.97 2.63 0.68
C THR A 104 -7.38 2.82 1.24
N VAL A 105 -7.61 3.89 1.98
CA VAL A 105 -8.97 4.23 2.45
C VAL A 105 -9.94 4.38 1.27
N THR A 106 -9.53 5.11 0.22
CA THR A 106 -10.32 5.30 -1.00
C THR A 106 -10.56 3.99 -1.74
N GLY A 107 -9.50 3.21 -1.97
CA GLY A 107 -9.63 1.98 -2.74
C GLY A 107 -10.43 0.89 -2.04
N ARG A 108 -10.36 0.82 -0.70
CA ARG A 108 -11.17 -0.12 0.11
C ARG A 108 -12.66 0.25 0.15
N ASP A 109 -13.00 1.50 -0.10
CA ASP A 109 -14.36 1.96 -0.25
C ASP A 109 -14.84 1.81 -1.71
N LEU A 110 -14.06 2.27 -2.67
CA LEU A 110 -14.44 2.32 -4.08
C LEU A 110 -14.56 0.92 -4.73
N ALA A 111 -13.54 0.08 -4.58
CA ALA A 111 -13.46 -1.19 -5.28
C ALA A 111 -14.63 -2.16 -4.98
N PRO A 112 -15.09 -2.35 -3.72
CA PRO A 112 -16.24 -3.22 -3.45
C PRO A 112 -17.56 -2.66 -3.99
N ASN A 113 -17.72 -1.33 -4.03
CA ASN A 113 -18.92 -0.72 -4.64
C ASN A 113 -18.98 -1.02 -6.14
N ILE A 114 -17.84 -0.91 -6.84
CA ILE A 114 -17.75 -1.24 -8.26
C ILE A 114 -17.94 -2.74 -8.50
N ALA A 115 -17.29 -3.59 -7.70
CA ALA A 115 -17.41 -5.04 -7.81
C ALA A 115 -18.86 -5.49 -7.65
N SER A 116 -19.58 -4.93 -6.68
CA SER A 116 -21.01 -5.19 -6.46
C SER A 116 -21.86 -4.76 -7.65
N ALA A 117 -21.65 -3.56 -8.18
CA ALA A 117 -22.39 -3.04 -9.33
C ALA A 117 -22.12 -3.86 -10.60
N ALA A 118 -20.88 -4.25 -10.84
CA ALA A 118 -20.45 -5.07 -11.97
C ALA A 118 -20.81 -6.56 -11.81
N LYS A 119 -21.20 -6.98 -10.60
CA LYS A 119 -21.36 -8.40 -10.21
C LYS A 119 -20.07 -9.20 -10.46
N ALA A 120 -18.93 -8.57 -10.20
CA ALA A 120 -17.58 -9.11 -10.38
C ALA A 120 -17.00 -9.60 -9.05
N GLY A 121 -16.00 -10.48 -9.12
CA GLY A 121 -15.27 -10.91 -7.94
C GLY A 121 -14.19 -9.89 -7.56
N LEU A 122 -14.04 -9.62 -6.26
CA LEU A 122 -13.00 -8.76 -5.71
C LEU A 122 -12.27 -9.45 -4.57
N THR A 123 -10.94 -9.51 -4.65
CA THR A 123 -10.12 -9.93 -3.50
C THR A 123 -9.46 -8.71 -2.86
N ALA A 124 -9.68 -8.57 -1.55
CA ALA A 124 -9.17 -7.43 -0.81
C ALA A 124 -7.80 -7.73 -0.19
N ASP A 125 -6.94 -6.67 -0.15
CA ASP A 125 -5.68 -6.64 0.61
C ASP A 125 -4.65 -7.69 0.14
N CYS A 126 -4.53 -7.84 -1.19
CA CYS A 126 -3.55 -8.73 -1.81
C CYS A 126 -2.12 -8.26 -1.55
N THR A 127 -1.21 -9.22 -1.40
CA THR A 127 0.24 -8.96 -1.26
C THR A 127 1.03 -9.37 -2.49
N ASP A 128 0.44 -10.20 -3.36
CA ASP A 128 0.99 -10.50 -4.68
C ASP A 128 -0.14 -10.82 -5.68
N LEU A 129 0.19 -10.71 -6.97
CA LEU A 129 -0.69 -10.97 -8.10
C LEU A 129 0.10 -11.72 -9.18
N GLN A 130 -0.48 -12.77 -9.78
CA GLN A 130 0.16 -13.56 -10.82
C GLN A 130 -0.84 -13.95 -11.90
N ILE A 131 -0.37 -14.23 -13.10
CA ILE A 131 -1.19 -14.85 -14.14
C ILE A 131 -0.91 -16.34 -14.16
N GLY A 132 -1.97 -17.15 -14.25
CA GLY A 132 -1.84 -18.60 -14.30
C GLY A 132 -3.08 -19.29 -14.84
N ASP A 133 -2.95 -20.58 -15.07
CA ASP A 133 -4.03 -21.44 -15.53
C ASP A 133 -4.64 -22.18 -14.33
N HIS A 134 -5.95 -22.26 -14.28
CA HIS A 134 -6.69 -22.96 -13.22
C HIS A 134 -7.52 -24.11 -13.79
N LYS A 135 -7.33 -25.30 -13.23
CA LYS A 135 -8.16 -26.47 -13.53
C LYS A 135 -9.22 -26.62 -12.45
N VAL A 136 -10.48 -26.56 -12.84
CA VAL A 136 -11.60 -26.72 -11.91
C VAL A 136 -11.68 -28.15 -11.40
N ALA A 137 -11.69 -28.32 -10.08
CA ALA A 137 -11.81 -29.63 -9.45
C ALA A 137 -13.18 -30.25 -9.79
N GLY A 138 -13.17 -31.52 -10.23
CA GLY A 138 -14.37 -32.28 -10.56
C GLY A 138 -14.81 -32.22 -12.04
N SER A 139 -14.78 -31.06 -12.68
CA SER A 139 -15.11 -30.94 -14.13
C SER A 139 -13.92 -31.19 -15.05
N GLY A 140 -12.70 -30.93 -14.56
CA GLY A 140 -11.48 -30.98 -15.37
C GLY A 140 -11.32 -29.82 -16.34
N GLU A 141 -12.25 -28.88 -16.36
CA GLU A 141 -12.20 -27.67 -17.19
C GLU A 141 -10.99 -26.81 -16.83
N VAL A 142 -10.26 -26.33 -17.85
CA VAL A 142 -9.08 -25.49 -17.68
C VAL A 142 -9.39 -24.08 -18.13
N HIS A 143 -9.35 -23.15 -17.19
CA HIS A 143 -9.44 -21.71 -17.45
C HIS A 143 -8.02 -21.13 -17.51
N LYS A 144 -7.65 -20.55 -18.66
CA LYS A 144 -6.32 -20.00 -18.90
C LYS A 144 -6.25 -18.51 -18.59
N ASN A 145 -5.03 -18.04 -18.29
CA ASN A 145 -4.71 -16.62 -18.14
C ASN A 145 -5.57 -15.91 -17.08
N LEU A 146 -5.80 -16.55 -15.94
CA LEU A 146 -6.54 -15.94 -14.84
C LEU A 146 -5.63 -15.18 -13.90
N LEU A 147 -6.19 -14.15 -13.25
CA LEU A 147 -5.52 -13.43 -12.18
C LEU A 147 -5.55 -14.25 -10.88
N PHE A 148 -4.39 -14.69 -10.43
CA PHE A 148 -4.19 -15.28 -9.12
C PHE A 148 -3.94 -14.17 -8.10
N GLN A 149 -4.86 -14.06 -7.14
CA GLN A 149 -4.94 -12.99 -6.17
C GLN A 149 -4.45 -13.55 -4.83
N ILE A 150 -3.22 -13.20 -4.47
CA ILE A 150 -2.50 -13.81 -3.35
C ILE A 150 -2.58 -12.87 -2.15
N ARG A 151 -3.09 -13.39 -1.03
CA ARG A 151 -3.21 -12.64 0.22
C ARG A 151 -2.92 -13.47 1.45
N PRO A 152 -2.41 -12.88 2.53
CA PRO A 152 -2.33 -13.55 3.82
C PRO A 152 -3.72 -13.81 4.38
N ALA A 153 -3.91 -14.97 4.97
CA ALA A 153 -5.11 -15.38 5.70
C ALA A 153 -4.73 -15.82 7.12
N PHE A 154 -5.71 -15.87 8.01
CA PHE A 154 -5.56 -16.37 9.39
C PHE A 154 -4.34 -15.79 10.12
N GLY A 155 -4.25 -14.47 10.21
CA GLY A 155 -3.15 -13.79 10.93
C GLY A 155 -1.80 -13.81 10.22
N GLY A 156 -1.75 -14.20 8.94
CA GLY A 156 -0.52 -14.18 8.13
C GLY A 156 0.23 -15.51 8.06
N ASN A 157 -0.21 -16.52 8.77
CA ASN A 157 0.42 -17.86 8.77
C ASN A 157 0.06 -18.70 7.54
N ILE A 158 -1.00 -18.34 6.84
CA ILE A 158 -1.46 -19.02 5.62
C ILE A 158 -1.53 -18.00 4.49
N ILE A 159 -1.08 -18.41 3.31
CA ILE A 159 -1.23 -17.66 2.07
C ILE A 159 -2.37 -18.28 1.28
N ALA A 160 -3.41 -17.49 1.00
CA ALA A 160 -4.51 -17.91 0.16
C ALA A 160 -4.33 -17.36 -1.25
N THR A 161 -4.50 -18.22 -2.26
CA THR A 161 -4.61 -17.83 -3.66
C THR A 161 -6.08 -17.89 -4.06
N ILE A 162 -6.66 -16.75 -4.40
CA ILE A 162 -8.06 -16.61 -4.78
C ILE A 162 -8.14 -16.42 -6.28
N ILE A 163 -9.08 -17.10 -6.93
CA ILE A 163 -9.24 -17.12 -8.38
C ILE A 163 -10.72 -16.88 -8.71
N ASN A 164 -10.98 -15.88 -9.56
CA ASN A 164 -12.29 -15.59 -10.11
C ASN A 164 -12.29 -16.00 -11.59
N TYR A 165 -12.92 -17.10 -11.95
CA TYR A 165 -12.88 -17.65 -13.31
C TYR A 165 -14.17 -17.46 -14.12
N ASP A 166 -15.24 -16.98 -13.48
CA ASP A 166 -16.58 -16.88 -14.08
C ASP A 166 -17.15 -15.46 -14.12
N ARG A 167 -16.44 -14.46 -13.60
CA ARG A 167 -16.89 -13.06 -13.52
C ARG A 167 -15.80 -12.07 -13.93
N TRP A 168 -16.19 -11.02 -14.65
CA TRP A 168 -15.30 -9.98 -15.17
C TRP A 168 -15.81 -8.59 -14.81
N PRO A 169 -14.88 -7.63 -14.66
CA PRO A 169 -13.43 -7.80 -14.63
C PRO A 169 -12.95 -8.57 -13.39
N GLN A 170 -11.75 -9.15 -13.44
CA GLN A 170 -11.11 -9.69 -12.25
C GLN A 170 -10.53 -8.52 -11.44
N MET A 171 -10.95 -8.37 -10.19
CA MET A 171 -10.64 -7.18 -9.40
C MET A 171 -9.86 -7.52 -8.13
N ALA A 172 -8.89 -6.67 -7.79
CA ALA A 172 -8.14 -6.80 -6.54
C ALA A 172 -7.85 -5.42 -5.93
N THR A 173 -7.89 -5.33 -4.60
CA THR A 173 -7.17 -4.26 -3.90
C THR A 173 -5.84 -4.81 -3.42
N VAL A 174 -4.76 -4.03 -3.57
CA VAL A 174 -3.38 -4.43 -3.24
C VAL A 174 -2.88 -3.59 -2.10
N ARG A 175 -2.30 -4.25 -1.10
CA ARG A 175 -1.73 -3.60 0.09
C ARG A 175 -0.68 -2.58 -0.31
N GLU A 176 -0.67 -1.44 0.35
CA GLU A 176 0.34 -0.41 0.18
C GLU A 176 1.72 -0.91 0.58
N GLY A 177 2.75 -0.48 -0.14
CA GLY A 177 4.12 -0.79 0.18
C GLY A 177 4.56 -2.23 -0.13
N VAL A 178 3.73 -3.08 -0.76
CA VAL A 178 4.10 -4.48 -1.09
C VAL A 178 4.68 -4.65 -2.48
N MET A 179 4.45 -3.69 -3.38
CA MET A 179 5.01 -3.72 -4.73
C MET A 179 6.18 -2.74 -4.85
N PRO A 180 7.25 -3.09 -5.60
CA PRO A 180 8.35 -2.16 -5.81
C PRO A 180 7.90 -1.00 -6.70
N GLN A 181 8.27 0.23 -6.34
CA GLN A 181 8.06 1.37 -7.22
C GLN A 181 8.97 1.28 -8.45
N PRO A 182 8.44 1.44 -9.67
CA PRO A 182 9.25 1.46 -10.87
C PRO A 182 9.99 2.79 -11.00
N LYS A 183 11.13 2.79 -11.69
CA LYS A 183 11.77 4.03 -12.12
C LYS A 183 10.96 4.62 -13.29
N PRO A 184 10.72 5.94 -13.32
CA PRO A 184 10.01 6.56 -14.43
C PRO A 184 10.85 6.54 -15.71
N ASP A 185 10.25 6.16 -16.83
CA ASP A 185 10.82 6.31 -18.16
C ASP A 185 10.22 7.55 -18.86
N THR A 186 10.92 8.66 -18.77
CA THR A 186 10.48 9.94 -19.34
C THR A 186 10.41 9.95 -20.88
N LYS A 187 10.96 8.92 -21.54
CA LYS A 187 10.89 8.78 -23.02
C LYS A 187 9.68 7.99 -23.48
N ARG A 188 9.00 7.30 -22.53
CA ARG A 188 7.82 6.49 -22.85
C ARG A 188 6.71 7.37 -23.39
N LYS A 189 6.08 6.90 -24.47
CA LYS A 189 4.89 7.52 -25.07
C LYS A 189 3.68 6.65 -24.80
N GLY A 190 2.53 7.26 -24.61
CA GLY A 190 1.25 6.60 -24.41
C GLY A 190 0.10 7.47 -24.93
N GLU A 191 -1.08 6.91 -24.94
CA GLU A 191 -2.31 7.55 -25.39
C GLU A 191 -3.06 8.15 -24.20
N ILE A 192 -3.49 9.41 -24.30
CA ILE A 192 -4.35 10.06 -23.30
C ILE A 192 -5.75 10.16 -23.88
N ILE A 193 -6.70 9.48 -23.26
CA ILE A 193 -8.11 9.44 -23.68
C ILE A 193 -8.90 10.24 -22.65
N ARG A 194 -9.43 11.38 -23.09
CA ARG A 194 -10.33 12.19 -22.25
C ARG A 194 -11.74 11.68 -22.40
N GLU A 195 -12.35 11.31 -21.28
CA GLU A 195 -13.69 10.77 -21.22
C GLU A 195 -14.67 11.81 -20.64
N ASP A 196 -15.68 12.13 -21.40
CA ASP A 196 -16.78 12.97 -20.93
C ASP A 196 -17.76 12.16 -20.10
N VAL A 197 -18.11 12.68 -18.94
CA VAL A 197 -19.07 12.02 -18.02
C VAL A 197 -20.24 12.93 -17.71
N LYS A 198 -21.42 12.34 -17.61
CA LYS A 198 -22.64 13.04 -17.21
C LYS A 198 -22.82 12.89 -15.70
N LEU A 199 -22.33 13.87 -14.95
CA LEU A 199 -22.54 13.99 -13.51
C LEU A 199 -23.42 15.19 -13.19
N SER A 200 -24.27 15.02 -12.21
CA SER A 200 -25.12 16.06 -11.66
C SER A 200 -25.03 16.09 -10.13
N ARG A 201 -25.52 17.14 -9.48
CA ARG A 201 -25.57 17.18 -8.00
C ARG A 201 -26.36 16.03 -7.37
N LYS A 202 -27.26 15.35 -8.12
CA LYS A 202 -27.96 14.16 -7.65
C LYS A 202 -27.07 12.92 -7.51
N ASP A 203 -25.92 12.94 -8.16
CA ASP A 203 -24.92 11.88 -8.08
C ASP A 203 -23.98 12.05 -6.87
N LEU A 204 -24.12 13.16 -6.12
CA LEU A 204 -23.43 13.38 -4.84
C LEU A 204 -24.33 12.89 -3.69
N THR A 205 -23.72 12.31 -2.66
CA THR A 205 -24.42 11.83 -1.47
C THR A 205 -24.47 12.90 -0.37
N LEU A 206 -23.45 13.77 -0.35
CA LEU A 206 -23.25 14.79 0.66
C LEU A 206 -22.55 16.01 0.08
N GLU A 207 -22.62 17.14 0.75
CA GLU A 207 -21.86 18.34 0.49
C GLU A 207 -20.75 18.46 1.54
N ILE A 208 -19.50 18.62 1.08
CA ILE A 208 -18.35 18.81 1.96
C ILE A 208 -18.31 20.30 2.29
N LEU A 209 -18.65 20.66 3.52
CA LEU A 209 -18.66 22.05 3.99
C LEU A 209 -17.26 22.51 4.40
N ASP A 210 -16.47 21.64 5.00
CA ASP A 210 -15.13 21.96 5.48
C ASP A 210 -14.24 20.73 5.52
N GLU A 211 -12.91 20.93 5.43
CA GLU A 211 -11.89 19.89 5.48
C GLU A 211 -10.71 20.34 6.36
N HIS A 212 -10.55 19.69 7.48
CA HIS A 212 -9.42 19.91 8.38
C HIS A 212 -8.35 18.82 8.21
N LYS A 213 -7.26 19.16 7.53
CA LYS A 213 -6.10 18.28 7.43
C LYS A 213 -5.19 18.46 8.63
N ARG A 214 -5.02 17.41 9.41
CA ARG A 214 -3.96 17.37 10.42
C ARG A 214 -2.64 17.02 9.73
N PRO A 215 -1.58 17.85 9.88
CA PRO A 215 -0.26 17.48 9.37
C PRO A 215 0.17 16.18 10.06
N LYS A 216 0.65 15.20 9.29
CA LYS A 216 1.27 14.00 9.87
C LYS A 216 2.50 14.41 10.67
N LYS A 217 2.60 13.94 11.90
CA LYS A 217 3.72 14.25 12.80
C LYS A 217 5.01 13.56 12.35
N VAL A 218 4.90 12.44 11.63
CA VAL A 218 6.03 11.63 11.15
C VAL A 218 5.69 10.99 9.81
N ASP A 219 6.67 10.93 8.92
CA ASP A 219 6.57 10.15 7.67
C ASP A 219 7.37 8.84 7.83
N LEU A 220 6.67 7.81 8.31
CA LEU A 220 7.27 6.48 8.51
C LEU A 220 7.59 5.78 7.19
N LYS A 221 6.87 6.08 6.10
CA LYS A 221 7.11 5.44 4.80
C LYS A 221 8.41 5.90 4.17
N ALA A 222 8.76 7.18 4.31
CA ALA A 222 9.99 7.75 3.78
C ALA A 222 11.22 7.51 4.69
N ALA A 223 11.01 7.05 5.93
CA ALA A 223 12.09 6.88 6.89
C ALA A 223 13.06 5.75 6.50
N ARG A 224 14.35 6.05 6.37
CA ARG A 224 15.40 5.06 6.09
C ARG A 224 15.72 4.19 7.30
N ILE A 225 15.58 4.73 8.50
CA ILE A 225 15.81 4.03 9.77
C ILE A 225 14.58 4.25 10.64
N ILE A 226 14.11 3.19 11.28
CA ILE A 226 12.99 3.24 12.22
C ILE A 226 13.41 2.58 13.53
N VAL A 227 13.09 3.24 14.66
CA VAL A 227 13.22 2.67 15.99
C VAL A 227 11.82 2.54 16.58
N ALA A 228 11.37 1.30 16.82
CA ALA A 228 10.01 1.01 17.26
C ALA A 228 10.00 0.42 18.68
N GLY A 229 9.07 0.94 19.49
CA GLY A 229 8.80 0.43 20.83
C GLY A 229 7.52 -0.40 20.90
N GLY A 230 7.54 -1.48 21.67
CA GLY A 230 6.36 -2.27 22.01
C GLY A 230 5.84 -1.98 23.41
N ALA A 231 4.81 -2.74 23.81
CA ALA A 231 4.28 -2.70 25.18
C ALA A 231 5.34 -3.06 26.24
N GLY A 232 6.36 -3.86 25.87
CA GLY A 232 7.48 -4.22 26.73
C GLY A 232 8.38 -3.05 27.15
N VAL A 233 8.20 -1.85 26.59
CA VAL A 233 8.81 -0.62 27.08
C VAL A 233 8.29 -0.24 28.48
N GLY A 234 7.07 -0.63 28.81
CA GLY A 234 6.49 -0.58 30.17
C GLY A 234 5.72 0.69 30.48
N SER A 235 6.18 1.88 30.11
CA SER A 235 5.47 3.12 30.37
C SER A 235 5.73 4.19 29.29
N LYS A 236 4.91 5.24 29.33
CA LYS A 236 5.08 6.42 28.45
C LYS A 236 6.40 7.14 28.73
N GLU A 237 6.76 7.27 30.00
CA GLU A 237 8.00 7.92 30.42
C GLU A 237 9.21 7.12 29.89
N ASN A 238 9.17 5.80 30.02
CA ASN A 238 10.23 4.92 29.56
C ASN A 238 10.31 4.86 28.03
N PHE A 239 9.23 5.22 27.33
CA PHE A 239 9.22 5.31 25.87
C PHE A 239 10.18 6.40 25.35
N GLN A 240 10.67 7.29 26.25
CA GLN A 240 11.71 8.25 25.94
C GLN A 240 13.00 7.56 25.43
N LEU A 241 13.32 6.36 25.88
CA LEU A 241 14.45 5.57 25.36
C LEU A 241 14.36 5.32 23.85
N ILE A 242 13.13 5.10 23.34
CA ILE A 242 12.89 4.91 21.90
C ILE A 242 13.18 6.22 21.15
N TRP A 243 12.71 7.34 21.68
CA TRP A 243 12.97 8.66 21.11
C TRP A 243 14.48 8.99 21.12
N ASP A 244 15.17 8.71 22.22
CA ASP A 244 16.59 9.00 22.37
C ASP A 244 17.43 8.18 21.39
N LEU A 245 17.11 6.89 21.22
CA LEU A 245 17.79 6.05 20.24
C LEU A 245 17.45 6.48 18.81
N ALA A 246 16.18 6.83 18.53
CA ALA A 246 15.77 7.34 17.24
C ALA A 246 16.52 8.62 16.87
N ASN A 247 16.58 9.58 17.80
CA ASN A 247 17.30 10.83 17.62
C ASN A 247 18.82 10.59 17.40
N CYS A 248 19.39 9.66 18.14
CA CYS A 248 20.82 9.32 18.01
C CYS A 248 21.16 8.74 16.63
N LEU A 249 20.22 8.03 16.01
CA LEU A 249 20.38 7.39 14.69
C LEU A 249 19.86 8.24 13.53
N GLY A 250 19.27 9.41 13.76
CA GLY A 250 18.52 10.15 12.75
C GLY A 250 17.33 9.35 12.20
N ALA A 251 16.70 8.56 13.07
CA ALA A 251 15.64 7.63 12.73
C ALA A 251 14.24 8.18 13.06
N ALA A 252 13.22 7.64 12.41
CA ALA A 252 11.83 7.90 12.81
C ALA A 252 11.44 7.00 13.99
N PRO A 253 10.88 7.57 15.08
CA PRO A 253 10.33 6.78 16.17
C PRO A 253 8.99 6.16 15.75
N ALA A 254 8.76 4.91 16.16
CA ALA A 254 7.56 4.16 15.83
C ALA A 254 7.10 3.28 17.01
N ALA A 255 5.92 2.68 16.87
CA ALA A 255 5.36 1.83 17.91
C ALA A 255 4.50 0.70 17.36
N THR A 256 4.29 -0.33 18.19
CA THR A 256 3.24 -1.31 17.98
C THR A 256 1.88 -0.72 18.33
N ARG A 257 0.79 -1.33 17.81
CA ARG A 257 -0.57 -0.97 18.21
C ARG A 257 -0.75 -0.99 19.73
N ALA A 258 -0.24 -2.02 20.42
CA ALA A 258 -0.36 -2.13 21.86
C ALA A 258 0.26 -0.93 22.61
N ALA A 259 1.41 -0.43 22.16
CA ALA A 259 2.05 0.75 22.77
C ALA A 259 1.25 2.03 22.49
N VAL A 260 0.62 2.14 21.31
CA VAL A 260 -0.29 3.26 20.98
C VAL A 260 -1.56 3.19 21.82
N ASP A 261 -2.20 2.02 21.93
CA ASP A 261 -3.41 1.82 22.74
C ASP A 261 -3.16 2.10 24.23
N LEU A 262 -1.93 1.85 24.72
CA LEU A 262 -1.47 2.22 26.07
C LEU A 262 -1.14 3.73 26.22
N GLY A 263 -1.19 4.49 25.14
CA GLY A 263 -0.94 5.94 25.18
C GLY A 263 0.53 6.34 25.27
N PHE A 264 1.48 5.44 24.94
CA PHE A 264 2.92 5.76 25.00
C PHE A 264 3.32 6.73 23.90
N ILE A 265 2.67 6.65 22.75
CA ILE A 265 2.90 7.49 21.57
C ILE A 265 1.62 7.59 20.73
N ASP A 266 1.52 8.62 19.88
CA ASP A 266 0.35 8.85 19.02
C ASP A 266 0.23 7.80 17.90
N HIS A 267 -0.99 7.62 17.38
CA HIS A 267 -1.32 6.68 16.30
C HIS A 267 -0.53 6.91 15.00
N ASP A 268 -0.10 8.16 14.73
CA ASP A 268 0.71 8.48 13.53
C ASP A 268 2.03 7.71 13.48
N HIS A 269 2.50 7.20 14.61
CA HIS A 269 3.72 6.39 14.76
C HIS A 269 3.47 4.87 14.69
N GLN A 270 2.22 4.43 14.45
CA GLN A 270 1.89 3.02 14.48
C GLN A 270 2.39 2.27 13.26
N VAL A 271 3.15 1.19 13.48
CA VAL A 271 3.58 0.23 12.47
C VAL A 271 2.85 -1.10 12.64
N GLY A 272 2.34 -1.65 11.54
CA GLY A 272 1.63 -2.93 11.55
C GLY A 272 0.51 -2.99 10.51
N GLN A 273 -0.26 -4.06 10.53
CA GLN A 273 -1.37 -4.30 9.59
C GLN A 273 -2.44 -3.19 9.65
N THR A 274 -2.70 -2.63 10.82
CA THR A 274 -3.68 -1.56 11.05
C THR A 274 -3.05 -0.18 11.17
N GLY A 275 -1.73 -0.07 10.99
CA GLY A 275 -0.96 1.16 10.96
C GLY A 275 -0.25 1.34 9.62
N THR A 276 0.93 1.94 9.65
CA THR A 276 1.75 2.12 8.46
C THR A 276 2.59 0.87 8.17
N THR A 277 2.60 0.39 6.93
CA THR A 277 3.57 -0.60 6.44
C THR A 277 4.84 0.12 6.02
N VAL A 278 6.00 -0.36 6.50
CA VAL A 278 7.31 0.28 6.31
C VAL A 278 8.35 -0.69 5.76
N ARG A 279 9.36 -0.14 5.07
CA ARG A 279 10.48 -0.91 4.49
C ARG A 279 11.80 -0.15 4.66
N PRO A 280 12.20 0.21 5.88
CA PRO A 280 13.43 0.93 6.11
C PRO A 280 14.65 0.04 5.80
N SER A 281 15.81 0.68 5.63
CA SER A 281 17.09 -0.01 5.58
C SER A 281 17.43 -0.66 6.92
N LEU A 282 17.00 -0.06 8.03
CA LEU A 282 17.16 -0.59 9.38
C LEU A 282 15.88 -0.40 10.20
N TYR A 283 15.41 -1.47 10.80
CA TYR A 283 14.31 -1.48 11.76
C TYR A 283 14.81 -2.00 13.12
N VAL A 284 14.72 -1.19 14.15
CA VAL A 284 15.07 -1.59 15.52
C VAL A 284 13.76 -1.81 16.29
N ALA A 285 13.51 -3.04 16.72
CA ALA A 285 12.34 -3.45 17.47
C ALA A 285 12.70 -3.65 18.95
N ALA A 286 12.26 -2.75 19.84
CA ALA A 286 12.58 -2.81 21.26
C ALA A 286 11.32 -3.09 22.11
N GLY A 287 11.37 -4.14 22.94
CA GLY A 287 10.26 -4.54 23.78
C GLY A 287 9.00 -4.94 22.99
N ILE A 288 9.19 -5.49 21.78
CA ILE A 288 8.12 -5.94 20.87
C ILE A 288 8.07 -7.46 20.89
N SER A 289 6.90 -8.04 21.17
CA SER A 289 6.71 -9.50 21.15
C SER A 289 6.79 -10.08 19.74
N GLY A 290 6.34 -9.35 18.73
CA GLY A 290 6.36 -9.82 17.34
C GLY A 290 5.08 -10.53 16.91
N ALA A 291 3.91 -10.03 17.35
CA ALA A 291 2.64 -10.49 16.82
C ALA A 291 2.61 -10.36 15.27
N VAL A 292 1.96 -11.31 14.60
CA VAL A 292 1.90 -11.39 13.13
C VAL A 292 1.37 -10.11 12.48
N GLN A 293 0.47 -9.41 13.17
CA GLN A 293 -0.07 -8.12 12.70
C GLN A 293 1.01 -7.02 12.66
N HIS A 294 1.95 -7.04 13.62
CA HIS A 294 3.08 -6.11 13.62
C HIS A 294 4.10 -6.51 12.57
N GLN A 295 4.45 -7.80 12.50
CA GLN A 295 5.38 -8.33 11.50
C GLN A 295 4.91 -8.02 10.07
N ALA A 296 3.61 -8.09 9.79
CA ALA A 296 3.03 -7.75 8.49
C ALA A 296 3.35 -6.30 8.05
N GLY A 297 3.63 -5.40 9.00
CA GLY A 297 3.97 -4.01 8.70
C GLY A 297 5.47 -3.72 8.59
N MET A 298 6.39 -4.66 8.98
CA MET A 298 7.82 -4.34 9.05
C MET A 298 8.77 -5.44 8.56
N SER A 299 8.30 -6.66 8.33
CA SER A 299 9.15 -7.81 7.94
C SER A 299 9.92 -7.62 6.64
N GLN A 300 9.50 -6.70 5.79
CA GLN A 300 10.18 -6.33 4.55
C GLN A 300 11.33 -5.33 4.74
N SER A 301 11.69 -4.98 5.97
CA SER A 301 12.85 -4.15 6.28
C SER A 301 14.15 -4.86 5.88
N GLN A 302 15.15 -4.12 5.35
CA GLN A 302 16.38 -4.74 4.85
C GLN A 302 17.20 -5.38 5.99
N LYS A 303 17.24 -4.73 7.15
CA LYS A 303 17.84 -5.25 8.39
C LYS A 303 16.89 -5.02 9.56
N ILE A 304 16.76 -6.03 10.40
CA ILE A 304 15.94 -6.00 11.61
C ILE A 304 16.82 -6.35 12.80
N VAL A 305 16.86 -5.45 13.79
CA VAL A 305 17.45 -5.67 15.11
C VAL A 305 16.32 -5.79 16.10
N ALA A 306 16.27 -6.87 16.87
CA ALA A 306 15.27 -7.05 17.93
C ALA A 306 15.93 -7.08 19.29
N ILE A 307 15.36 -6.34 20.25
CA ILE A 307 15.76 -6.28 21.66
C ILE A 307 14.56 -6.76 22.48
N ASN A 308 14.72 -7.87 23.18
CA ASN A 308 13.68 -8.42 24.05
C ASN A 308 14.32 -9.19 25.20
N ASN A 309 13.64 -9.25 26.34
CA ASN A 309 14.05 -10.05 27.49
C ASN A 309 13.47 -11.48 27.47
N ASP A 310 12.48 -11.74 26.61
CA ASP A 310 11.90 -13.07 26.37
C ASP A 310 12.66 -13.75 25.21
N PRO A 311 13.39 -14.86 25.47
CA PRO A 311 14.13 -15.58 24.44
C PRO A 311 13.22 -16.21 23.37
N ASP A 312 11.97 -16.48 23.70
CA ASP A 312 11.00 -17.12 22.81
C ASP A 312 10.11 -16.11 22.07
N ALA A 313 10.38 -14.81 22.20
CA ALA A 313 9.61 -13.77 21.54
C ALA A 313 9.59 -13.98 20.02
N PRO A 314 8.39 -14.05 19.38
CA PRO A 314 8.26 -14.30 17.95
C PRO A 314 8.98 -13.27 17.06
N ILE A 315 9.26 -12.07 17.57
CA ILE A 315 10.04 -11.04 16.82
C ILE A 315 11.43 -11.55 16.45
N PHE A 316 12.02 -12.44 17.24
CA PHE A 316 13.31 -13.03 16.96
C PHE A 316 13.32 -13.94 15.73
N GLN A 317 12.17 -14.46 15.29
CA GLN A 317 12.08 -15.28 14.07
C GLN A 317 12.36 -14.48 12.80
N VAL A 318 12.03 -13.17 12.79
CA VAL A 318 12.24 -12.27 11.66
C VAL A 318 13.46 -11.36 11.82
N ALA A 319 14.09 -11.37 13.00
CA ALA A 319 15.24 -10.50 13.29
C ALA A 319 16.53 -11.05 12.68
N HIS A 320 17.29 -10.16 12.03
CA HIS A 320 18.66 -10.45 11.56
C HIS A 320 19.66 -10.42 12.70
N TYR A 321 19.43 -9.55 13.69
CA TYR A 321 20.24 -9.42 14.90
C TYR A 321 19.34 -9.51 16.12
N LYS A 322 19.65 -10.43 17.03
CA LYS A 322 18.89 -10.73 18.23
C LYS A 322 19.68 -10.27 19.44
N ILE A 323 19.10 -9.42 20.26
CA ILE A 323 19.70 -8.95 21.51
C ILE A 323 18.76 -9.40 22.64
N LEU A 324 19.16 -10.44 23.35
CA LEU A 324 18.47 -10.90 24.55
C LEU A 324 18.93 -10.06 25.74
N GLY A 325 18.04 -9.24 26.27
CA GLY A 325 18.36 -8.36 27.39
C GLY A 325 17.30 -7.32 27.70
N ASP A 326 17.45 -6.65 28.82
CA ASP A 326 16.59 -5.54 29.22
C ASP A 326 16.91 -4.30 28.38
N LEU A 327 15.88 -3.78 27.73
CA LEU A 327 16.01 -2.58 26.88
C LEU A 327 16.53 -1.35 27.66
N ASN A 328 16.25 -1.30 28.99
CA ASN A 328 16.73 -0.21 29.86
C ASN A 328 18.25 -0.22 30.04
N ALA A 329 18.90 -1.36 29.86
CA ALA A 329 20.35 -1.49 29.86
C ALA A 329 20.93 -1.43 28.43
N VAL A 330 20.27 -2.11 27.48
CA VAL A 330 20.76 -2.25 26.10
C VAL A 330 20.72 -0.92 25.35
N ILE A 331 19.61 -0.18 25.39
CA ILE A 331 19.46 1.05 24.60
C ILE A 331 20.47 2.14 25.00
N PRO A 332 20.65 2.46 26.29
CA PRO A 332 21.69 3.41 26.70
C PRO A 332 23.10 2.97 26.30
N GLY A 333 23.39 1.66 26.39
CA GLY A 333 24.67 1.10 25.91
C GLY A 333 24.86 1.27 24.41
N MET A 334 23.81 1.07 23.60
CA MET A 334 23.85 1.31 22.16
C MET A 334 24.08 2.80 21.84
N ILE A 335 23.36 3.71 22.49
CA ILE A 335 23.52 5.16 22.31
C ILE A 335 24.95 5.58 22.63
N LYS A 336 25.53 5.09 23.75
CA LYS A 336 26.90 5.36 24.12
C LYS A 336 27.88 4.88 23.05
N ALA A 337 27.77 3.64 22.59
CA ALA A 337 28.63 3.05 21.58
C ALA A 337 28.54 3.78 20.22
N ILE A 338 27.37 4.25 19.83
CA ILE A 338 27.16 5.02 18.60
C ILE A 338 27.89 6.37 18.68
N LYS A 339 27.74 7.08 19.82
CA LYS A 339 28.39 8.37 20.05
C LYS A 339 29.93 8.24 20.09
N GLU A 340 30.46 7.21 20.75
CA GLU A 340 31.89 6.96 20.86
C GLU A 340 32.52 6.59 19.50
N LYS A 341 31.83 5.85 18.65
CA LYS A 341 32.32 5.46 17.33
C LYS A 341 32.22 6.56 16.28
N GLY A 342 31.70 7.73 16.63
CA GLY A 342 31.66 8.89 15.74
C GLY A 342 30.76 8.67 14.50
N ILE A 343 29.72 7.87 14.60
CA ILE A 343 28.65 7.85 13.60
C ILE A 343 27.91 9.19 13.72
N LYS A 344 28.56 10.22 13.16
CA LYS A 344 27.96 11.54 13.00
C LYS A 344 26.78 11.42 12.06
N GLU A 345 25.72 12.18 12.39
CA GLU A 345 24.59 12.48 11.52
C GLU A 345 25.04 12.55 10.06
N GLY A 346 24.38 11.76 9.20
CA GLY A 346 24.71 11.76 7.79
C GLY A 346 24.59 13.18 7.26
N ASN A 347 25.72 13.79 6.95
CA ASN A 347 25.77 15.02 6.18
C ASN A 347 25.01 14.77 4.88
N THR A 348 23.87 15.42 4.77
CA THR A 348 23.29 15.80 3.49
C THR A 348 24.23 16.84 2.88
N GLU A 349 25.31 16.40 2.29
CA GLU A 349 26.01 17.19 1.31
C GLU A 349 25.52 16.79 -0.07
N ASN A 350 24.86 17.78 -0.68
CA ASN A 350 24.59 17.85 -2.10
C ASN A 350 25.85 17.55 -2.92
N ASN A 351 25.71 16.67 -3.89
CA ASN A 351 26.25 16.88 -5.25
C ASN A 351 25.36 16.13 -6.25
#